data_83dacc84be0b948a22f91077bcb8a1d3
#
_entry.id   83dacc84be0b948a22f91077bcb8a1d3
#
_cell.length_a   1.000
_cell.length_b   1.000
_cell.length_c   1.000
_cell.angle_alpha   90.00
_cell.angle_beta   90.00
_cell.angle_gamma   90.00
#
_symmetry.space_group_name_H-M   'P 1'
#
loop_
_entity.id
_entity.type
_entity.pdbx_description
1 polymer ?
#
loop_
_entity_poly.entity_id
_entity_poly.type
_entity_poly.pdbx_seq_one_letter_code
_entity_poly.pdbx_strand_id
1 'polypeptide(L)'
;MNLNEFAPWQCPLCGVPLAGDVSLKCARNHSFDRAKEGYWHLLPVQSMRTKAPGDSKEMVAARRAFLNAGYYGIFGQAVGELCLEYGQPAAPGAALHLLDAGCGEGWYDRCIAQQFAKAGRPLQMAGFDIAKPAVRLAAKALPAARYAVASSFSQPVRTGWADLLLNCFSPFAQEEFLLSLIHI
;
A
#
# COMPACT_ATOMS: atom_id res chain seq x y z
N MET A 1 21.02 0.82 9.61
CA MET A 1 19.59 0.55 9.66
C MET A 1 19.33 -0.67 8.80
N ASN A 2 18.83 -1.75 9.37
CA ASN A 2 18.64 -3.02 8.66
C ASN A 2 17.37 -2.88 7.80
N LEU A 3 17.50 -2.74 6.47
CA LEU A 3 16.38 -2.59 5.53
C LEU A 3 15.34 -3.74 5.60
N ASN A 4 15.71 -4.85 6.25
CA ASN A 4 14.85 -6.01 6.44
C ASN A 4 13.84 -5.88 7.59
N GLU A 5 14.06 -4.97 8.53
CA GLU A 5 13.24 -4.84 9.73
C GLU A 5 11.88 -4.16 9.44
N PHE A 6 11.79 -3.43 8.34
CA PHE A 6 10.65 -2.57 7.99
C PHE A 6 9.92 -2.97 6.68
N ALA A 7 10.20 -4.14 6.12
CA ALA A 7 9.48 -4.58 4.93
C ALA A 7 8.01 -4.91 5.28
N PRO A 8 7.02 -4.29 4.61
CA PRO A 8 5.60 -4.52 4.92
C PRO A 8 5.10 -5.90 4.51
N TRP A 9 5.82 -6.60 3.62
CA TRP A 9 5.30 -7.73 2.91
C TRP A 9 5.63 -9.08 3.54
N GLN A 10 4.66 -9.98 3.51
CA GLN A 10 4.83 -11.42 3.72
C GLN A 10 4.57 -12.19 2.43
N CYS A 11 5.11 -13.39 2.36
CA CYS A 11 4.98 -14.26 1.20
C CYS A 11 3.52 -14.72 1.02
N PRO A 12 2.87 -14.44 -0.11
CA PRO A 12 1.48 -14.83 -0.33
C PRO A 12 1.30 -16.36 -0.49
N LEU A 13 2.40 -17.12 -0.60
CA LEU A 13 2.35 -18.56 -0.75
C LEU A 13 2.57 -19.32 0.57
N CYS A 14 3.23 -18.70 1.56
CA CYS A 14 3.58 -19.41 2.81
C CYS A 14 3.54 -18.56 4.08
N GLY A 15 3.14 -17.28 4.01
CA GLY A 15 2.99 -16.37 5.14
C GLY A 15 4.30 -15.89 5.78
N VAL A 16 5.46 -16.40 5.36
CA VAL A 16 6.76 -16.03 5.95
C VAL A 16 7.15 -14.62 5.47
N PRO A 17 7.75 -13.77 6.32
CA PRO A 17 8.21 -12.45 5.94
C PRO A 17 9.08 -12.45 4.68
N LEU A 18 8.88 -11.45 3.82
CA LEU A 18 9.68 -11.20 2.64
C LEU A 18 10.75 -10.16 2.95
N ALA A 19 11.96 -10.38 2.43
CA ALA A 19 13.09 -9.49 2.56
C ALA A 19 13.73 -9.20 1.19
N GLY A 20 14.35 -8.03 1.06
CA GLY A 20 15.01 -7.57 -0.16
C GLY A 20 14.40 -6.30 -0.73
N ASP A 21 14.97 -5.80 -1.82
CA ASP A 21 14.52 -4.57 -2.49
C ASP A 21 14.32 -4.74 -4.00
N VAL A 22 15.29 -5.34 -4.71
CA VAL A 22 15.17 -5.66 -6.13
C VAL A 22 14.33 -6.90 -6.35
N SER A 23 14.50 -7.90 -5.48
CA SER A 23 13.70 -9.11 -5.45
C SER A 23 13.37 -9.43 -4.00
N LEU A 24 12.09 -9.55 -3.69
CA LEU A 24 11.63 -9.99 -2.38
C LEU A 24 11.73 -11.51 -2.30
N LYS A 25 12.38 -12.02 -1.24
CA LYS A 25 12.54 -13.46 -1.00
C LYS A 25 12.12 -13.83 0.41
N CYS A 26 11.51 -15.00 0.58
CA CYS A 26 11.24 -15.58 1.89
C CYS A 26 12.24 -16.71 2.23
N ALA A 27 12.27 -17.13 3.49
CA ALA A 27 13.13 -18.21 3.95
C ALA A 27 12.81 -19.58 3.29
N ARG A 28 11.65 -19.72 2.63
CA ARG A 28 11.28 -20.91 1.85
C ARG A 28 11.61 -20.79 0.36
N ASN A 29 12.48 -19.83 -0.02
CA ASN A 29 12.96 -19.59 -1.39
C ASN A 29 11.91 -19.13 -2.42
N HIS A 30 10.71 -18.70 -2.00
CA HIS A 30 9.82 -18.01 -2.92
C HIS A 30 10.39 -16.62 -3.22
N SER A 31 10.35 -16.21 -4.48
CA SER A 31 10.95 -14.98 -4.97
C SER A 31 9.97 -14.18 -5.83
N PHE A 32 9.96 -12.86 -5.64
CA PHE A 32 9.09 -11.91 -6.34
C PHE A 32 9.92 -10.72 -6.80
N ASP A 33 10.13 -10.61 -8.09
CA ASP A 33 10.96 -9.53 -8.65
C ASP A 33 10.21 -8.20 -8.67
N ARG A 34 10.96 -7.13 -8.43
CA ARG A 34 10.45 -5.77 -8.53
C ARG A 34 10.25 -5.40 -9.99
N ALA A 35 9.05 -4.96 -10.34
CA ALA A 35 8.79 -4.41 -11.65
C ALA A 35 9.61 -3.12 -11.88
N LYS A 36 9.89 -2.80 -13.15
CA LYS A 36 10.64 -1.58 -13.52
C LYS A 36 10.01 -0.28 -13.01
N GLU A 37 8.70 -0.29 -12.78
CA GLU A 37 7.95 0.83 -12.22
C GLU A 37 8.03 0.94 -10.70
N GLY A 38 8.62 -0.05 -10.00
CA GLY A 38 8.89 0.01 -8.56
C GLY A 38 7.91 -0.75 -7.67
N TYR A 39 7.02 -1.58 -8.19
CA TYR A 39 6.08 -2.40 -7.43
C TYR A 39 6.41 -3.90 -7.51
N TRP A 40 5.79 -4.70 -6.63
CA TRP A 40 5.86 -6.17 -6.66
C TRP A 40 4.49 -6.77 -7.02
N HIS A 41 4.51 -7.93 -7.69
CA HIS A 41 3.30 -8.69 -7.97
C HIS A 41 3.17 -9.81 -6.94
N LEU A 42 2.37 -9.57 -5.90
CA LEU A 42 2.16 -10.50 -4.78
C LEU A 42 0.78 -11.19 -4.82
N LEU A 43 0.04 -11.05 -5.91
CA LEU A 43 -1.21 -11.77 -6.14
C LEU A 43 -0.91 -13.12 -6.79
N PRO A 44 -1.13 -14.26 -6.09
CA PRO A 44 -0.92 -15.58 -6.67
C PRO A 44 -1.88 -15.83 -7.84
N VAL A 45 -1.39 -16.49 -8.89
CA VAL A 45 -2.20 -16.81 -10.07
C VAL A 45 -3.43 -17.63 -9.70
N GLN A 46 -3.30 -18.54 -8.72
CA GLN A 46 -4.39 -19.38 -8.21
C GLN A 46 -5.52 -18.57 -7.56
N SER A 47 -5.20 -17.38 -7.05
CA SER A 47 -6.17 -16.48 -6.42
C SER A 47 -6.86 -15.54 -7.41
N MET A 48 -6.47 -15.58 -8.68
CA MET A 48 -7.05 -14.73 -9.72
C MET A 48 -8.30 -15.39 -10.32
N ARG A 49 -9.47 -14.74 -10.16
CA ARG A 49 -10.72 -15.18 -10.79
C ARG A 49 -10.81 -14.82 -12.27
N THR A 50 -10.03 -13.86 -12.74
CA THR A 50 -9.95 -13.39 -14.12
C THR A 50 -8.51 -13.12 -14.49
N LYS A 51 -8.19 -13.05 -15.80
CA LYS A 51 -6.83 -12.74 -16.28
C LYS A 51 -6.37 -11.31 -15.93
N ALA A 52 -7.29 -10.39 -15.70
CA ALA A 52 -7.03 -8.99 -15.35
C ALA A 52 -8.04 -8.54 -14.27
N PRO A 53 -7.80 -8.89 -12.99
CA PRO A 53 -8.69 -8.48 -11.91
C PRO A 53 -8.59 -6.98 -11.62
N GLY A 54 -9.67 -6.41 -11.08
CA GLY A 54 -9.79 -5.01 -10.73
C GLY A 54 -10.13 -4.11 -11.92
N ASP A 55 -9.88 -2.82 -11.76
CA ASP A 55 -10.20 -1.80 -12.75
C ASP A 55 -9.37 -1.95 -14.03
N SER A 56 -10.00 -1.74 -15.18
CA SER A 56 -9.33 -1.68 -16.47
C SER A 56 -8.41 -0.45 -16.58
N LYS A 57 -7.55 -0.42 -17.59
CA LYS A 57 -6.69 0.74 -17.85
C LYS A 57 -7.49 2.01 -18.11
N GLU A 58 -8.62 1.88 -18.80
CA GLU A 58 -9.53 2.98 -19.14
C GLU A 58 -10.22 3.53 -17.89
N MET A 59 -10.69 2.64 -16.99
CA MET A 59 -11.29 3.02 -15.71
C MET A 59 -10.27 3.74 -14.81
N VAL A 60 -9.06 3.22 -14.71
CA VAL A 60 -7.97 3.85 -13.95
C VAL A 60 -7.61 5.21 -14.54
N ALA A 61 -7.53 5.34 -15.87
CA ALA A 61 -7.23 6.61 -16.54
C ALA A 61 -8.34 7.66 -16.30
N ALA A 62 -9.61 7.26 -16.38
CA ALA A 62 -10.75 8.14 -16.12
C ALA A 62 -10.78 8.63 -14.66
N ARG A 63 -10.59 7.71 -13.70
CA ARG A 63 -10.49 8.06 -12.28
C ARG A 63 -9.34 9.02 -12.01
N ARG A 64 -8.17 8.75 -12.57
CA ARG A 64 -6.99 9.62 -12.44
C ARG A 64 -7.24 11.02 -13.00
N ALA A 65 -7.88 11.13 -14.17
CA ALA A 65 -8.22 12.42 -14.76
C ALA A 65 -9.16 13.21 -13.85
N PHE A 66 -10.18 12.57 -13.29
CA PHE A 66 -11.12 13.15 -12.35
C PHE A 66 -10.44 13.63 -11.05
N LEU A 67 -9.61 12.78 -10.42
CA LEU A 67 -8.93 13.14 -9.18
C LEU A 67 -7.91 14.28 -9.40
N ASN A 68 -7.16 14.25 -10.50
CA ASN A 68 -6.19 15.29 -10.83
C ASN A 68 -6.84 16.61 -11.27
N ALA A 69 -8.12 16.62 -11.67
CA ALA A 69 -8.88 17.84 -11.91
C ALA A 69 -9.22 18.59 -10.61
N GLY A 70 -8.93 18.01 -9.43
CA GLY A 70 -9.04 18.67 -8.13
C GLY A 70 -10.41 18.58 -7.46
N TYR A 71 -11.39 17.88 -8.06
CA TYR A 71 -12.74 17.75 -7.48
C TYR A 71 -12.75 17.16 -6.08
N TYR A 72 -11.78 16.30 -5.77
CA TYR A 72 -11.62 15.66 -4.45
C TYR A 72 -10.49 16.29 -3.60
N GLY A 73 -9.99 17.48 -3.97
CA GLY A 73 -8.88 18.13 -3.27
C GLY A 73 -9.13 18.32 -1.77
N ILE A 74 -10.32 18.82 -1.40
CA ILE A 74 -10.72 19.01 0.00
C ILE A 74 -10.78 17.67 0.73
N PHE A 75 -11.33 16.62 0.10
CA PHE A 75 -11.40 15.30 0.69
C PHE A 75 -10.00 14.69 0.90
N GLY A 76 -9.12 14.81 -0.10
CA GLY A 76 -7.73 14.34 0.02
C GLY A 76 -6.94 15.07 1.11
N GLN A 77 -7.19 16.37 1.29
CA GLN A 77 -6.63 17.14 2.39
C GLN A 77 -7.15 16.62 3.75
N ALA A 78 -8.46 16.47 3.89
CA ALA A 78 -9.08 15.96 5.13
C ALA A 78 -8.58 14.57 5.50
N VAL A 79 -8.41 13.66 4.53
CA VAL A 79 -7.82 12.33 4.76
C VAL A 79 -6.40 12.46 5.32
N GLY A 80 -5.57 13.34 4.75
CA GLY A 80 -4.21 13.59 5.24
C GLY A 80 -4.18 14.16 6.66
N GLU A 81 -5.08 15.08 6.98
CA GLU A 81 -5.25 15.67 8.33
C GLU A 81 -5.67 14.60 9.35
N LEU A 82 -6.64 13.75 9.01
CA LEU A 82 -7.05 12.63 9.87
C LEU A 82 -5.91 11.64 10.10
N CYS A 83 -5.13 11.32 9.07
CA CYS A 83 -3.96 10.48 9.24
C CYS A 83 -2.90 11.11 10.17
N LEU A 84 -2.73 12.43 10.14
CA LEU A 84 -1.85 13.14 11.07
C LEU A 84 -2.39 13.15 12.49
N GLU A 85 -3.69 13.32 12.67
CA GLU A 85 -4.35 13.39 13.96
C GLU A 85 -4.37 12.03 14.67
N TYR A 86 -4.80 10.98 13.95
CA TYR A 86 -5.00 9.65 14.53
C TYR A 86 -3.81 8.72 14.40
N GLY A 87 -2.87 9.01 13.50
CA GLY A 87 -1.69 8.18 13.30
C GLY A 87 -0.74 8.27 14.49
N GLN A 88 -0.60 7.17 15.23
CA GLN A 88 0.29 7.02 16.37
C GLN A 88 1.41 6.04 16.01
N PRO A 89 2.67 6.51 15.82
CA PRO A 89 3.78 5.60 15.57
C PRO A 89 4.07 4.73 16.79
N ALA A 90 4.61 3.53 16.59
CA ALA A 90 4.93 2.56 17.63
C ALA A 90 5.86 3.12 18.74
N ALA A 91 6.65 4.15 18.44
CA ALA A 91 7.51 4.82 19.40
C ALA A 91 7.62 6.33 19.10
N PRO A 92 7.84 7.19 20.12
CA PRO A 92 8.05 8.62 19.91
C PRO A 92 9.19 8.91 18.93
N GLY A 93 8.91 9.72 17.90
CA GLY A 93 9.87 10.09 16.87
C GLY A 93 10.13 9.02 15.80
N ALA A 94 9.53 7.85 15.90
CA ALA A 94 9.56 6.85 14.84
C ALA A 94 8.73 7.29 13.63
N ALA A 95 8.97 6.68 12.46
CA ALA A 95 8.11 6.86 11.31
C ALA A 95 6.78 6.16 11.54
N LEU A 96 5.68 6.83 11.16
CA LEU A 96 4.37 6.19 11.11
C LEU A 96 4.36 5.18 9.95
N HIS A 97 3.94 3.95 10.22
CA HIS A 97 3.72 2.93 9.19
C HIS A 97 2.25 2.99 8.73
N LEU A 98 2.02 3.53 7.54
CA LEU A 98 0.69 3.63 6.95
C LEU A 98 0.52 2.59 5.85
N LEU A 99 -0.57 1.82 5.94
CA LEU A 99 -1.00 0.87 4.92
C LEU A 99 -2.24 1.40 4.20
N ASP A 100 -2.18 1.59 2.88
CA ASP A 100 -3.35 1.88 2.05
C ASP A 100 -3.86 0.60 1.37
N ALA A 101 -4.99 0.08 1.86
CA ALA A 101 -5.64 -1.13 1.38
C ALA A 101 -6.64 -0.78 0.27
N GLY A 102 -6.26 -1.02 -0.98
CA GLY A 102 -7.00 -0.58 -2.16
C GLY A 102 -6.55 0.80 -2.64
N CYS A 103 -5.23 1.00 -2.70
CA CYS A 103 -4.59 2.30 -2.96
C CYS A 103 -4.88 2.89 -4.36
N GLY A 104 -5.45 2.11 -5.27
CA GLY A 104 -5.69 2.56 -6.63
C GLY A 104 -4.41 3.06 -7.30
N GLU A 105 -4.45 4.27 -7.87
CA GLU A 105 -3.30 4.91 -8.51
C GLU A 105 -2.45 5.79 -7.54
N GLY A 106 -2.69 5.64 -6.22
CA GLY A 106 -1.92 6.32 -5.17
C GLY A 106 -2.21 7.82 -5.04
N TRP A 107 -3.39 8.28 -5.41
CA TRP A 107 -3.73 9.70 -5.34
C TRP A 107 -3.83 10.18 -3.88
N TYR A 108 -4.51 9.42 -3.03
CA TYR A 108 -4.60 9.71 -1.58
C TYR A 108 -3.24 9.60 -0.90
N ASP A 109 -2.45 8.62 -1.27
CA ASP A 109 -1.08 8.44 -0.76
C ASP A 109 -0.22 9.69 -0.96
N ARG A 110 -0.32 10.32 -2.15
CA ARG A 110 0.39 11.57 -2.42
C ARG A 110 -0.10 12.73 -1.55
N CYS A 111 -1.43 12.83 -1.33
CA CYS A 111 -2.00 13.85 -0.46
C CYS A 111 -1.50 13.67 0.98
N ILE A 112 -1.52 12.46 1.50
CA ILE A 112 -1.04 12.11 2.85
C ILE A 112 0.46 12.40 2.97
N ALA A 113 1.27 11.91 2.04
CA ALA A 113 2.71 12.13 2.05
C ALA A 113 3.08 13.62 2.05
N GLN A 114 2.34 14.46 1.32
CA GLN A 114 2.50 15.91 1.32
C GLN A 114 2.17 16.54 2.69
N GLN A 115 1.10 16.10 3.35
CA GLN A 115 0.72 16.58 4.68
C GLN A 115 1.76 16.20 5.74
N PHE A 116 2.23 14.95 5.72
CA PHE A 116 3.28 14.50 6.64
C PHE A 116 4.60 15.25 6.42
N ALA A 117 4.99 15.49 5.17
CA ALA A 117 6.16 16.28 4.85
C ALA A 117 6.06 17.73 5.34
N LYS A 118 4.90 18.37 5.17
CA LYS A 118 4.64 19.74 5.71
C LYS A 118 4.68 19.79 7.23
N ALA A 119 4.19 18.74 7.90
CA ALA A 119 4.20 18.62 9.36
C ALA A 119 5.57 18.19 9.92
N GLY A 120 6.57 17.88 9.08
CA GLY A 120 7.87 17.37 9.51
C GLY A 120 7.78 15.99 10.20
N ARG A 121 6.70 15.23 9.96
CA ARG A 121 6.51 13.90 10.57
C ARG A 121 7.02 12.81 9.64
N PRO A 122 7.88 11.89 10.14
CA PRO A 122 8.38 10.79 9.33
C PRO A 122 7.26 9.79 9.03
N LEU A 123 7.21 9.33 7.77
CA LEU A 123 6.19 8.41 7.25
C LEU A 123 6.85 7.29 6.44
N GLN A 124 6.47 6.07 6.71
CA GLN A 124 6.69 4.90 5.86
C GLN A 124 5.36 4.41 5.34
N MET A 125 5.24 4.32 4.03
CA MET A 125 3.97 4.02 3.38
C MET A 125 4.08 2.75 2.55
N ALA A 126 3.08 1.90 2.68
CA ALA A 126 2.84 0.77 1.80
C ALA A 126 1.41 0.83 1.27
N GLY A 127 1.21 0.39 0.04
CA GLY A 127 -0.13 0.31 -0.53
C GLY A 127 -0.26 -0.90 -1.46
N PHE A 128 -1.46 -1.43 -1.54
CA PHE A 128 -1.74 -2.49 -2.50
C PHE A 128 -3.11 -2.31 -3.15
N ASP A 129 -3.23 -2.80 -4.36
CA ASP A 129 -4.49 -2.87 -5.10
C ASP A 129 -4.47 -4.12 -6.00
N ILE A 130 -5.65 -4.63 -6.33
CA ILE A 130 -5.77 -5.79 -7.22
C ILE A 130 -5.56 -5.39 -8.69
N ALA A 131 -5.83 -4.13 -9.04
CA ALA A 131 -5.69 -3.58 -10.38
C ALA A 131 -4.22 -3.24 -10.70
N LYS A 132 -3.52 -4.13 -11.38
CA LYS A 132 -2.13 -3.91 -11.82
C LYS A 132 -1.90 -2.56 -12.54
N PRO A 133 -2.80 -2.07 -13.43
CA PRO A 133 -2.63 -0.75 -14.04
C PRO A 133 -2.59 0.40 -13.04
N ALA A 134 -3.38 0.32 -11.96
CA ALA A 134 -3.43 1.33 -10.91
C ALA A 134 -2.13 1.33 -10.09
N VAL A 135 -1.73 0.17 -9.55
CA VAL A 135 -0.50 0.00 -8.77
C VAL A 135 0.74 0.49 -9.53
N ARG A 136 0.80 0.22 -10.83
CA ARG A 136 1.86 0.71 -11.70
C ARG A 136 1.97 2.24 -11.71
N LEU A 137 0.85 2.95 -11.67
CA LEU A 137 0.80 4.41 -11.61
C LEU A 137 1.17 4.91 -10.21
N ALA A 138 0.67 4.26 -9.16
CA ALA A 138 1.01 4.60 -7.77
C ALA A 138 2.52 4.54 -7.54
N ALA A 139 3.18 3.43 -7.92
CA ALA A 139 4.61 3.25 -7.75
C ALA A 139 5.45 4.30 -8.51
N LYS A 140 5.00 4.74 -9.69
CA LYS A 140 5.66 5.83 -10.42
C LYS A 140 5.45 7.20 -9.77
N ALA A 141 4.27 7.42 -9.20
CA ALA A 141 3.89 8.72 -8.66
C ALA A 141 4.50 9.00 -7.27
N LEU A 142 4.72 7.95 -6.47
CA LEU A 142 5.32 8.03 -5.14
C LEU A 142 6.36 6.92 -4.94
N PRO A 143 7.57 7.03 -5.55
CA PRO A 143 8.61 5.99 -5.50
C PRO A 143 9.14 5.69 -4.09
N ALA A 144 8.92 6.58 -3.13
CA ALA A 144 9.29 6.39 -1.73
C ALA A 144 8.40 5.38 -0.99
N ALA A 145 7.16 5.17 -1.47
CA ALA A 145 6.25 4.18 -0.92
C ALA A 145 6.48 2.79 -1.53
N ARG A 146 6.04 1.75 -0.84
CA ARG A 146 6.15 0.36 -1.27
C ARG A 146 4.80 -0.13 -1.77
N TYR A 147 4.72 -0.49 -3.06
CA TYR A 147 3.47 -0.91 -3.67
C TYR A 147 3.47 -2.36 -4.13
N ALA A 148 2.32 -3.03 -3.97
CA ALA A 148 2.13 -4.39 -4.46
C ALA A 148 0.79 -4.58 -5.17
N VAL A 149 0.77 -5.45 -6.19
CA VAL A 149 -0.48 -6.01 -6.72
C VAL A 149 -0.90 -7.12 -5.80
N ALA A 150 -2.03 -6.97 -5.11
CA ALA A 150 -2.53 -7.92 -4.12
C ALA A 150 -4.05 -7.79 -3.92
N SER A 151 -4.65 -8.74 -3.20
CA SER A 151 -6.07 -8.75 -2.85
C SER A 151 -6.27 -8.32 -1.40
N SER A 152 -7.30 -7.53 -1.11
CA SER A 152 -7.72 -7.20 0.25
C SER A 152 -8.20 -8.43 1.04
N PHE A 153 -8.70 -9.46 0.36
CA PHE A 153 -9.19 -10.69 0.99
C PHE A 153 -8.11 -11.75 1.23
N SER A 154 -6.86 -11.46 0.93
CA SER A 154 -5.67 -12.28 1.23
C SER A 154 -4.47 -11.35 1.09
N GLN A 155 -4.36 -10.42 2.03
CA GLN A 155 -3.34 -9.38 1.94
C GLN A 155 -1.97 -9.93 2.32
N PRO A 156 -0.92 -9.66 1.52
CA PRO A 156 0.43 -10.12 1.81
C PRO A 156 1.17 -9.13 2.72
N VAL A 157 0.51 -8.69 3.78
CA VAL A 157 1.05 -7.72 4.75
C VAL A 157 1.42 -8.44 6.02
N ARG A 158 2.59 -8.15 6.59
CA ARG A 158 3.05 -8.71 7.86
C ARG A 158 2.09 -8.34 8.98
N THR A 159 1.75 -9.31 9.80
CA THR A 159 0.95 -9.10 11.00
C THR A 159 1.59 -8.01 11.88
N GLY A 160 0.78 -7.06 12.33
CA GLY A 160 1.22 -5.97 13.19
C GLY A 160 2.26 -5.03 12.55
N TRP A 161 2.26 -4.87 11.21
CA TRP A 161 3.17 -3.92 10.56
C TRP A 161 2.65 -2.49 10.59
N ALA A 162 1.35 -2.29 10.44
CA ALA A 162 0.76 -0.97 10.25
C ALA A 162 0.37 -0.32 11.58
N ASP A 163 0.79 0.91 11.81
CA ASP A 163 0.27 1.79 12.87
C ASP A 163 -1.09 2.36 12.47
N LEU A 164 -1.30 2.59 11.17
CA LEU A 164 -2.53 3.14 10.61
C LEU A 164 -2.88 2.45 9.30
N LEU A 165 -4.17 2.06 9.15
CA LEU A 165 -4.70 1.52 7.91
C LEU A 165 -5.69 2.49 7.30
N LEU A 166 -5.48 2.82 6.03
CA LEU A 166 -6.42 3.53 5.18
C LEU A 166 -7.17 2.55 4.27
N ASN A 167 -8.48 2.71 4.16
CA ASN A 167 -9.32 2.02 3.19
C ASN A 167 -10.32 3.01 2.61
N CYS A 168 -10.01 3.53 1.42
CA CYS A 168 -10.83 4.51 0.71
C CYS A 168 -11.46 3.91 -0.54
N PHE A 169 -12.80 3.79 -0.54
CA PHE A 169 -13.58 3.34 -1.70
C PHE A 169 -13.14 1.97 -2.26
N SER A 170 -12.65 1.10 -1.39
CA SER A 170 -12.25 -0.26 -1.73
C SER A 170 -12.97 -1.30 -0.84
N PRO A 171 -13.01 -2.58 -1.24
CA PRO A 171 -13.65 -3.61 -0.43
C PRO A 171 -13.05 -3.68 0.97
N PHE A 172 -13.92 -3.75 1.99
CA PHE A 172 -13.53 -3.83 3.39
C PHE A 172 -13.43 -5.29 3.84
N ALA A 173 -12.20 -5.74 4.10
CA ALA A 173 -11.89 -7.10 4.57
C ALA A 173 -11.45 -7.04 6.04
N GLN A 174 -12.40 -6.91 6.96
CA GLN A 174 -12.16 -6.63 8.38
C GLN A 174 -11.14 -7.58 9.02
N GLU A 175 -11.31 -8.89 8.86
CA GLU A 175 -10.41 -9.89 9.49
C GLU A 175 -8.97 -9.74 9.03
N GLU A 176 -8.76 -9.53 7.73
CA GLU A 176 -7.44 -9.31 7.15
C GLU A 176 -6.81 -7.99 7.62
N PHE A 177 -7.63 -6.93 7.74
CA PHE A 177 -7.16 -5.61 8.13
C PHE A 177 -6.71 -5.59 9.60
N LEU A 178 -7.45 -6.25 10.49
CA LEU A 178 -7.08 -6.38 11.89
C LEU A 178 -5.73 -7.08 12.07
N LEU A 179 -5.41 -8.07 11.24
CA LEU A 179 -4.10 -8.75 11.30
C LEU A 179 -2.92 -7.82 10.98
N SER A 180 -3.10 -6.83 10.11
CA SER A 180 -2.02 -5.92 9.71
C SER A 180 -1.73 -4.81 10.72
N LEU A 181 -2.68 -4.48 11.60
CA LEU A 181 -2.54 -3.42 12.59
C LEU A 181 -1.72 -3.86 13.81
N ILE A 182 -0.93 -2.92 14.37
CA ILE A 182 -0.15 -3.11 15.60
C ILE A 182 -1.07 -3.09 16.83
N HIS A 183 -2.07 -2.17 16.80
CA HIS A 183 -3.03 -1.97 17.88
C HIS A 183 -4.45 -2.15 17.34
N ILE A 184 -5.25 -2.91 18.06
CA ILE A 184 -6.67 -3.16 17.78
C ILE A 184 -7.49 -2.52 18.90
#